data_5fabccdd0bb32df7688c2417d02189b2
#
_entry.id   5fabccdd0bb32df7688c2417d02189b2
#
_cell.length_a   1.000
_cell.length_b   1.000
_cell.length_c   1.000
_cell.angle_alpha   90.00
_cell.angle_beta   90.00
_cell.angle_gamma   90.00
#
_symmetry.space_group_name_H-M   'P 1'
#
loop_
_entity.id
_entity.type
_entity.pdbx_description
1 polymer ?
#
loop_
_entity_poly.entity_id
_entity_poly.type
_entity_poly.pdbx_seq_one_letter_code
_entity_poly.pdbx_strand_id
1 'polypeptide(L)'
;MGKLFDKIRRVQDKTRPFCSAIVPAAGSSARMGGQDKLLTDLCGAPVLMRTLCAIDRTELVDEIIVATREELLLTVADLCGRCGLHKPVKVVRGGSTRAQSVLAAALEANPKAGLLAVHDAARPLVEKQFKAGLDTL
;
A
#
# COMPACT_ATOMS: atom_id res chain seq x y z
N MET A 1 -16.84 29.16 -6.85
CA MET A 1 -17.22 27.78 -7.23
C MET A 1 -16.27 26.72 -6.65
N GLY A 2 -14.94 26.86 -6.80
CA GLY A 2 -13.97 25.89 -6.27
C GLY A 2 -14.05 25.67 -4.77
N LYS A 3 -14.25 26.72 -3.98
CA LYS A 3 -14.31 26.64 -2.53
C LYS A 3 -15.53 25.84 -2.02
N LEU A 4 -16.65 25.92 -2.72
CA LEU A 4 -17.87 25.18 -2.35
C LEU A 4 -17.69 23.69 -2.63
N PHE A 5 -17.11 23.34 -3.80
CA PHE A 5 -16.82 21.95 -4.14
C PHE A 5 -15.83 21.32 -3.18
N ASP A 6 -14.77 22.06 -2.81
CA ASP A 6 -13.78 21.58 -1.84
C ASP A 6 -14.42 21.33 -0.48
N LYS A 7 -15.35 22.20 -0.07
CA LYS A 7 -16.06 22.07 1.20
C LYS A 7 -17.01 20.85 1.19
N ILE A 8 -17.73 20.64 0.09
CA ILE A 8 -18.58 19.45 -0.10
C ILE A 8 -17.76 18.19 -0.12
N ARG A 9 -16.63 18.18 -0.84
CA ARG A 9 -15.69 17.04 -0.88
C ARG A 9 -15.18 16.70 0.52
N ARG A 10 -14.80 17.69 1.32
CA ARG A 10 -14.33 17.47 2.71
C ARG A 10 -15.42 16.86 3.60
N VAL A 11 -16.67 17.28 3.43
CA VAL A 11 -17.80 16.73 4.18
C VAL A 11 -18.04 15.28 3.78
N GLN A 12 -17.98 14.97 2.48
CA GLN A 12 -18.11 13.61 1.98
C GLN A 12 -16.95 12.72 2.46
N ASP A 13 -15.73 13.24 2.47
CA ASP A 13 -14.54 12.52 2.94
C ASP A 13 -14.64 12.19 4.44
N LYS A 14 -15.27 13.06 5.22
CA LYS A 14 -15.45 12.83 6.67
C LYS A 14 -16.43 11.70 6.97
N THR A 15 -17.32 11.37 6.03
CA THR A 15 -18.29 10.26 6.22
C THR A 15 -17.72 8.92 5.78
N ARG A 16 -16.60 8.94 5.05
CA ARG A 16 -15.89 7.76 4.58
C ARG A 16 -14.92 7.26 5.68
N PRO A 17 -14.88 5.93 5.95
CA PRO A 17 -13.91 5.41 6.90
C PRO A 17 -12.47 5.67 6.43
N PHE A 18 -11.57 5.96 7.38
CA PHE A 18 -10.14 6.03 7.09
C PHE A 18 -9.67 4.64 6.67
N CYS A 19 -9.01 4.55 5.54
CA CYS A 19 -8.55 3.27 4.97
C CYS A 19 -7.03 3.19 4.94
N SER A 20 -6.49 2.16 5.59
CA SER A 20 -5.07 1.84 5.54
C SER A 20 -4.85 0.67 4.59
N ALA A 21 -4.08 0.87 3.52
CA ALA A 21 -3.72 -0.19 2.60
C ALA A 21 -2.51 -0.95 3.16
N ILE A 22 -2.65 -2.26 3.28
CA ILE A 22 -1.60 -3.14 3.75
C ILE A 22 -1.03 -3.93 2.58
N VAL A 23 0.27 -3.82 2.38
CA VAL A 23 0.99 -4.46 1.27
C VAL A 23 1.99 -5.46 1.85
N PRO A 24 1.61 -6.75 2.00
CA PRO A 24 2.55 -7.76 2.48
C PRO A 24 3.57 -8.07 1.39
N ALA A 25 4.84 -7.88 1.72
CA ALA A 25 5.96 -8.02 0.79
C ALA A 25 7.12 -8.84 1.39
N ALA A 26 6.85 -9.60 2.46
CA ALA A 26 7.88 -10.34 3.20
C ALA A 26 7.96 -11.83 2.81
N GLY A 27 7.02 -12.34 2.01
CA GLY A 27 6.91 -13.77 1.72
C GLY A 27 8.03 -14.32 0.85
N SER A 28 8.38 -15.59 1.06
CA SER A 28 9.36 -16.30 0.25
C SER A 28 8.89 -16.50 -1.19
N SER A 29 7.58 -16.53 -1.44
CA SER A 29 6.99 -16.63 -2.78
C SER A 29 7.31 -15.41 -3.65
N ALA A 30 7.76 -14.30 -3.06
CA ALA A 30 8.21 -13.13 -3.79
C ALA A 30 9.59 -13.32 -4.45
N ARG A 31 10.30 -14.43 -4.14
CA ARG A 31 11.61 -14.71 -4.72
C ARG A 31 11.51 -15.58 -5.96
N MET A 32 12.25 -15.20 -7.00
CA MET A 32 12.44 -16.00 -8.20
C MET A 32 13.94 -16.16 -8.44
N GLY A 33 14.44 -17.42 -8.47
CA GLY A 33 15.83 -17.71 -8.80
C GLY A 33 16.85 -16.98 -7.94
N GLY A 34 16.60 -16.80 -6.65
CA GLY A 34 17.47 -16.07 -5.74
C GLY A 34 17.33 -14.55 -5.76
N GLN A 35 16.52 -14.02 -6.68
CA GLN A 35 16.23 -12.59 -6.77
C GLN A 35 14.88 -12.26 -6.17
N ASP A 36 14.74 -11.06 -5.65
CA ASP A 36 13.47 -10.60 -5.14
C ASP A 36 12.59 -10.16 -6.31
N LYS A 37 11.48 -10.88 -6.52
CA LYS A 37 10.53 -10.61 -7.59
C LYS A 37 9.98 -9.19 -7.53
N LEU A 38 9.77 -8.65 -6.32
CA LEU A 38 9.18 -7.32 -6.14
C LEU A 38 10.13 -6.19 -6.53
N LEU A 39 11.43 -6.45 -6.52
CA LEU A 39 12.45 -5.48 -6.91
C LEU A 39 12.89 -5.65 -8.36
N THR A 40 12.33 -6.61 -9.09
CA THR A 40 12.60 -6.82 -10.50
C THR A 40 11.94 -5.73 -11.32
N ASP A 41 12.68 -5.20 -12.31
CA ASP A 41 12.17 -4.17 -13.18
C ASP A 41 11.02 -4.66 -14.07
N LEU A 42 9.98 -3.86 -14.13
CA LEU A 42 8.85 -4.04 -15.05
C LEU A 42 8.71 -2.73 -15.83
N CYS A 43 9.14 -2.74 -17.08
CA CYS A 43 9.09 -1.56 -17.96
C CYS A 43 9.78 -0.32 -17.35
N GLY A 44 10.98 -0.53 -16.77
CA GLY A 44 11.82 0.55 -16.26
C GLY A 44 11.63 0.92 -14.80
N ALA A 45 10.79 0.18 -14.05
CA ALA A 45 10.60 0.41 -12.62
C ALA A 45 10.34 -0.90 -11.90
N PRO A 46 10.77 -1.05 -10.63
CA PRO A 46 10.46 -2.24 -9.84
C PRO A 46 8.96 -2.48 -9.73
N VAL A 47 8.55 -3.76 -9.70
CA VAL A 47 7.15 -4.15 -9.57
C VAL A 47 6.50 -3.51 -8.33
N LEU A 48 7.20 -3.54 -7.19
CA LEU A 48 6.70 -2.94 -5.96
C LEU A 48 6.42 -1.44 -6.13
N MET A 49 7.32 -0.72 -6.82
CA MET A 49 7.12 0.71 -7.08
C MET A 49 5.83 0.97 -7.86
N ARG A 50 5.57 0.16 -8.89
CA ARG A 50 4.36 0.30 -9.70
C ARG A 50 3.10 0.00 -8.89
N THR A 51 3.15 -1.01 -8.04
CA THR A 51 2.05 -1.34 -7.13
C THR A 51 1.77 -0.18 -6.17
N LEU A 52 2.81 0.36 -5.54
CA LEU A 52 2.65 1.48 -4.60
C LEU A 52 2.12 2.72 -5.28
N CYS A 53 2.59 3.04 -6.48
CA CYS A 53 2.09 4.19 -7.24
C CYS A 53 0.62 4.01 -7.62
N ALA A 54 0.20 2.80 -7.98
CA ALA A 54 -1.20 2.51 -8.28
C ALA A 54 -2.10 2.69 -7.06
N ILE A 55 -1.66 2.21 -5.90
CA ILE A 55 -2.39 2.38 -4.64
C ILE A 55 -2.46 3.86 -4.25
N ASP A 56 -1.34 4.59 -4.43
CA ASP A 56 -1.26 6.02 -4.11
C ASP A 56 -2.27 6.86 -4.91
N ARG A 57 -2.59 6.44 -6.12
CA ARG A 57 -3.58 7.11 -6.96
C ARG A 57 -5.02 6.77 -6.59
N THR A 58 -5.24 5.81 -5.71
CA THR A 58 -6.58 5.38 -5.30
C THR A 58 -7.12 6.33 -4.23
N GLU A 59 -8.18 7.05 -4.54
CA GLU A 59 -8.77 8.06 -3.65
C GLU A 59 -9.29 7.48 -2.33
N LEU A 60 -9.65 6.20 -2.31
CA LEU A 60 -10.23 5.54 -1.14
C LEU A 60 -9.21 5.11 -0.10
N VAL A 61 -7.93 5.23 -0.41
CA VAL A 61 -6.83 4.87 0.50
C VAL A 61 -6.23 6.12 1.12
N ASP A 62 -6.03 6.11 2.42
CA ASP A 62 -5.51 7.26 3.16
C ASP A 62 -4.06 7.09 3.59
N GLU A 63 -3.59 5.86 3.78
CA GLU A 63 -2.19 5.56 4.06
C GLU A 63 -1.81 4.20 3.51
N ILE A 64 -0.51 3.97 3.34
CA ILE A 64 0.04 2.71 2.83
C ILE A 64 1.03 2.17 3.85
N ILE A 65 0.92 0.87 4.17
CA ILE A 65 1.84 0.21 5.08
C ILE A 65 2.41 -1.01 4.36
N VAL A 66 3.73 -1.02 4.16
CA VAL A 66 4.43 -2.10 3.48
C VAL A 66 5.14 -2.95 4.53
N ALA A 67 4.82 -4.24 4.59
CA ALA A 67 5.51 -5.19 5.46
C ALA A 67 6.52 -5.97 4.63
N THR A 68 7.81 -5.80 4.91
CA THR A 68 8.90 -6.43 4.17
C THR A 68 9.83 -7.19 5.09
N ARG A 69 10.75 -7.96 4.51
CA ARG A 69 11.77 -8.67 5.28
C ARG A 69 12.77 -7.68 5.89
N GLU A 70 13.31 -8.04 7.03
CA GLU A 70 14.25 -7.19 7.76
C GLU A 70 15.42 -6.70 6.89
N GLU A 71 16.01 -7.60 6.09
CA GLU A 71 17.14 -7.27 5.21
C GLU A 71 16.77 -6.29 4.09
N LEU A 72 15.49 -6.09 3.82
CA LEU A 72 15.02 -5.19 2.76
C LEU A 72 14.40 -3.90 3.30
N LEU A 73 14.35 -3.70 4.62
CA LEU A 73 13.70 -2.51 5.20
C LEU A 73 14.26 -1.20 4.63
N LEU A 74 15.57 -1.06 4.61
CA LEU A 74 16.21 0.16 4.11
C LEU A 74 16.01 0.31 2.59
N THR A 75 16.12 -0.78 1.86
CA THR A 75 15.93 -0.78 0.40
C THR A 75 14.50 -0.35 0.03
N VAL A 76 13.51 -0.91 0.70
CA VAL A 76 12.10 -0.60 0.44
C VAL A 76 11.76 0.82 0.90
N ALA A 77 12.28 1.25 2.05
CA ALA A 77 12.08 2.62 2.53
C ALA A 77 12.67 3.64 1.54
N ASP A 78 13.87 3.39 1.02
CA ASP A 78 14.48 4.24 0.00
C ASP A 78 13.65 4.26 -1.29
N LEU A 79 13.16 3.10 -1.72
CA LEU A 79 12.28 2.98 -2.88
C LEU A 79 11.02 3.84 -2.70
N CYS A 80 10.37 3.76 -1.55
CA CYS A 80 9.19 4.55 -1.23
C CYS A 80 9.50 6.05 -1.29
N GLY A 81 10.64 6.46 -0.78
CA GLY A 81 11.09 7.86 -0.83
C GLY A 81 11.28 8.38 -2.25
N ARG A 82 11.74 7.53 -3.16
CA ARG A 82 11.97 7.91 -4.56
C ARG A 82 10.73 7.85 -5.45
N CYS A 83 9.67 7.16 -4.99
CA CYS A 83 8.43 7.02 -5.77
C CYS A 83 7.63 8.32 -5.89
N GLY A 84 7.87 9.31 -5.07
CA GLY A 84 7.07 10.54 -5.07
C GLY A 84 5.63 10.32 -4.62
N LEU A 85 5.42 9.41 -3.68
CA LEU A 85 4.09 9.09 -3.19
C LEU A 85 3.50 10.26 -2.39
N HIS A 86 2.21 10.53 -2.60
CA HIS A 86 1.51 11.64 -1.94
C HIS A 86 0.95 11.23 -0.57
N LYS A 87 0.59 9.96 -0.41
CA LYS A 87 0.03 9.42 0.84
C LYS A 87 1.14 9.04 1.80
N PRO A 88 0.90 9.11 3.12
CA PRO A 88 1.87 8.61 4.09
C PRO A 88 2.15 7.13 3.86
N VAL A 89 3.42 6.76 3.89
CA VAL A 89 3.87 5.38 3.71
C VAL A 89 4.71 4.98 4.91
N LYS A 90 4.38 3.83 5.49
CA LYS A 90 5.17 3.21 6.56
C LYS A 90 5.75 1.91 6.03
N VAL A 91 7.01 1.64 6.35
CA VAL A 91 7.66 0.38 6.02
C VAL A 91 7.96 -0.32 7.33
N VAL A 92 7.40 -1.52 7.50
CA VAL A 92 7.51 -2.29 8.73
C VAL A 92 8.10 -3.67 8.47
N ARG A 93 8.66 -4.27 9.50
CA ARG A 93 9.16 -5.63 9.43
C ARG A 93 7.97 -6.60 9.40
N GLY A 94 7.92 -7.46 8.39
CA GLY A 94 6.93 -8.53 8.29
C GLY A 94 7.32 -9.75 9.09
N GLY A 95 6.43 -10.74 9.12
CA GLY A 95 6.65 -12.02 9.77
C GLY A 95 7.08 -13.10 8.78
N SER A 96 7.14 -14.34 9.26
CA SER A 96 7.51 -15.51 8.46
C SER A 96 6.37 -16.01 7.58
N THR A 97 5.13 -15.61 7.87
CA THR A 97 3.96 -15.95 7.07
C THR A 97 3.25 -14.70 6.57
N ARG A 98 2.41 -14.84 5.54
CA ARG A 98 1.58 -13.75 5.04
C ARG A 98 0.70 -13.17 6.17
N ALA A 99 0.07 -14.05 6.96
CA ALA A 99 -0.78 -13.61 8.06
C ALA A 99 -0.02 -12.79 9.10
N GLN A 100 1.20 -13.21 9.44
CA GLN A 100 2.05 -12.48 10.38
C GLN A 100 2.46 -11.12 9.82
N SER A 101 2.75 -11.04 8.52
CA SER A 101 3.10 -9.77 7.87
C SER A 101 1.92 -8.81 7.85
N VAL A 102 0.73 -9.31 7.54
CA VAL A 102 -0.50 -8.50 7.56
C VAL A 102 -0.77 -7.99 8.99
N LEU A 103 -0.60 -8.85 9.99
CA LEU A 103 -0.80 -8.46 11.39
C LEU A 103 0.21 -7.38 11.81
N ALA A 104 1.48 -7.56 11.47
CA ALA A 104 2.53 -6.58 11.78
C ALA A 104 2.18 -5.20 11.20
N ALA A 105 1.73 -5.17 9.94
CA ALA A 105 1.32 -3.93 9.30
C ALA A 105 0.06 -3.34 9.93
N ALA A 106 -0.92 -4.19 10.25
CA ALA A 106 -2.18 -3.75 10.85
C ALA A 106 -1.95 -3.07 12.21
N LEU A 107 -0.99 -3.54 12.99
CA LEU A 107 -0.64 -2.95 14.28
C LEU A 107 -0.04 -1.54 14.13
N GLU A 108 0.52 -1.22 12.99
CA GLU A 108 1.09 0.10 12.69
C GLU A 108 0.10 1.03 11.97
N ALA A 109 -1.12 0.56 11.71
CA ALA A 109 -2.15 1.37 11.07
C ALA A 109 -2.56 2.53 11.98
N ASN A 110 -2.98 3.63 11.34
CA ASN A 110 -3.48 4.78 12.07
C ASN A 110 -4.64 4.35 12.98
N PRO A 111 -4.66 4.78 14.26
CA PRO A 111 -5.78 4.43 15.17
C PRO A 111 -7.16 4.81 14.65
N LYS A 112 -7.24 5.78 13.73
CA LYS A 112 -8.51 6.19 13.09
C LYS A 112 -8.96 5.25 12.00
N ALA A 113 -8.14 4.26 11.61
CA ALA A 113 -8.46 3.37 10.49
C ALA A 113 -9.71 2.55 10.79
N GLY A 114 -10.74 2.76 9.99
CA GLY A 114 -11.97 1.97 10.02
C GLY A 114 -11.95 0.82 9.03
N LEU A 115 -11.02 0.85 8.06
CA LEU A 115 -10.84 -0.18 7.04
C LEU A 115 -9.37 -0.52 6.87
N LEU A 116 -9.09 -1.81 6.74
CA LEU A 116 -7.77 -2.31 6.36
C LEU A 116 -7.93 -3.06 5.05
N ALA A 117 -7.29 -2.55 4.00
CA ALA A 117 -7.36 -3.14 2.68
C ALA A 117 -6.04 -3.82 2.36
N VAL A 118 -6.05 -5.15 2.29
CA VAL A 118 -4.84 -5.94 2.02
C VAL A 118 -4.68 -6.13 0.51
N HIS A 119 -3.52 -5.76 -0.01
CA HIS A 119 -3.23 -5.87 -1.43
C HIS A 119 -1.88 -6.55 -1.67
N ASP A 120 -1.86 -7.46 -2.65
CA ASP A 120 -0.65 -8.18 -3.04
C ASP A 120 0.37 -7.22 -3.65
N ALA A 121 1.61 -7.24 -3.13
CA ALA A 121 2.70 -6.37 -3.58
C ALA A 121 3.09 -6.60 -5.05
N ALA A 122 2.81 -7.76 -5.62
CA ALA A 122 3.16 -8.11 -6.99
C ALA A 122 2.05 -7.81 -8.02
N ARG A 123 1.00 -7.08 -7.63
CA ARG A 123 -0.12 -6.76 -8.54
C ARG A 123 -0.19 -5.27 -8.83
N PRO A 124 0.53 -4.77 -9.84
CA PRO A 124 0.59 -3.33 -10.13
C PRO A 124 -0.68 -2.75 -10.75
N LEU A 125 -1.54 -3.55 -11.39
CA LEU A 125 -2.78 -3.07 -12.01
C LEU A 125 -3.96 -3.26 -11.06
N VAL A 126 -3.98 -2.48 -10.00
CA VAL A 126 -4.84 -2.71 -8.84
C VAL A 126 -6.02 -1.74 -8.73
N GLU A 127 -5.98 -0.60 -9.40
CA GLU A 127 -6.91 0.51 -9.17
C GLU A 127 -8.38 0.09 -9.25
N LYS A 128 -8.77 -0.61 -10.30
CA LYS A 128 -10.15 -1.07 -10.49
C LYS A 128 -10.58 -2.10 -9.46
N GLN A 129 -9.71 -3.06 -9.16
CA GLN A 129 -10.00 -4.12 -8.19
C GLN A 129 -10.12 -3.58 -6.78
N PHE A 130 -9.25 -2.64 -6.42
CA PHE A 130 -9.24 -2.02 -5.10
C PHE A 130 -10.52 -1.22 -4.87
N LYS A 131 -10.89 -0.42 -5.87
CA LYS A 131 -12.11 0.38 -5.84
C LYS A 131 -13.35 -0.52 -5.75
N ALA A 132 -13.44 -1.57 -6.57
CA ALA A 132 -14.56 -2.51 -6.55
C ALA A 132 -14.69 -3.20 -5.19
N GLY A 133 -13.57 -3.60 -4.58
CA GLY A 133 -13.57 -4.24 -3.27
C GLY A 133 -14.08 -3.32 -2.17
N LEU A 134 -13.72 -2.04 -2.21
CA LEU A 134 -14.17 -1.05 -1.23
C LEU A 134 -15.62 -0.64 -1.46
N ASP A 135 -16.08 -0.58 -2.69
CA ASP A 135 -17.46 -0.23 -3.03
C ASP A 135 -18.47 -1.29 -2.57
N THR A 136 -18.01 -2.53 -2.36
CA THR A 136 -18.87 -3.62 -1.85
C THR A 136 -19.00 -3.65 -0.33
N LEU A 137 -18.21 -2.86 0.36
CA LEU A 137 -18.26 -2.75 1.81
C LEU A 137 -19.33 -1.75 2.23
#